data_fcda3b564a66b2dfcc26683bcb6989bb
#
_entry.id   fcda3b564a66b2dfcc26683bcb6989bb
#
_cell.length_a   1.000
_cell.length_b   1.000
_cell.length_c   1.000
_cell.angle_alpha   90.00
_cell.angle_beta   90.00
_cell.angle_gamma   90.00
#
_symmetry.space_group_name_H-M   'P 1'
#
loop_
_entity.id
_entity.type
_entity.pdbx_description
1 polymer ?
#
loop_
_entity_poly.entity_id
_entity_poly.type
_entity_poly.pdbx_seq_one_letter_code
_entity_poly.pdbx_strand_id
1 'polypeptide(L)'
;ERNRGVRVLTSEELALKDVSLTYVSKLMNREYTRAPIFRKVLQSICWQVSSGEQIIVVGAIQPDDTVKGGTGWGAEFAKICNKPLLVFDQPRGTWFSWQKDSWNEVEKPVIEHAHFAATGTRFLEDNGRIAIQDLFARSFKR
;
A
#
# COMPACT_ATOMS: atom_id res chain seq x y z
N GLU A 1 19.72 4.06 -19.26
CA GLU A 1 18.83 3.02 -19.83
C GLU A 1 18.23 2.09 -18.79
N ARG A 2 19.00 1.70 -17.76
CA ARG A 2 18.48 0.83 -16.67
C ARG A 2 17.31 1.46 -15.91
N ASN A 3 17.22 2.78 -15.91
CA ASN A 3 16.20 3.54 -15.22
C ASN A 3 15.15 4.13 -16.18
N ARG A 4 15.05 3.59 -17.39
CA ARG A 4 14.07 4.05 -18.37
C ARG A 4 12.66 3.84 -17.81
N GLY A 5 11.89 4.92 -17.74
CA GLY A 5 10.56 4.89 -17.15
C GLY A 5 10.54 5.04 -15.62
N VAL A 6 11.70 5.10 -14.97
CA VAL A 6 11.79 5.34 -13.54
C VAL A 6 12.03 6.82 -13.29
N ARG A 7 11.18 7.42 -12.47
CA ARG A 7 11.38 8.80 -12.00
C ARG A 7 12.05 8.78 -10.65
N VAL A 8 13.18 9.45 -10.53
CA VAL A 8 13.87 9.62 -9.25
C VAL A 8 13.41 10.94 -8.63
N LEU A 9 12.85 10.86 -7.44
CA LEU A 9 12.36 12.03 -6.72
C LEU A 9 13.49 12.70 -5.95
N THR A 10 13.48 14.04 -5.96
CA THR A 10 14.40 14.83 -5.14
C THR A 10 13.98 14.82 -3.68
N SER A 11 14.89 15.22 -2.77
CA SER A 11 14.55 15.34 -1.35
C SER A 11 13.40 16.33 -1.11
N GLU A 12 13.37 17.41 -1.88
CA GLU A 12 12.30 18.43 -1.79
C GLU A 12 10.96 17.83 -2.26
N GLU A 13 10.96 17.08 -3.35
CA GLU A 13 9.74 16.41 -3.83
C GLU A 13 9.23 15.40 -2.82
N LEU A 14 10.12 14.58 -2.23
CA LEU A 14 9.74 13.62 -1.19
C LEU A 14 9.12 14.33 0.02
N ALA A 15 9.70 15.46 0.44
CA ALA A 15 9.22 16.20 1.60
C ALA A 15 7.82 16.82 1.40
N LEU A 16 7.34 16.94 0.16
CA LEU A 16 5.96 17.38 -0.10
C LEU A 16 4.91 16.46 0.53
N LYS A 17 5.27 15.21 0.83
CA LYS A 17 4.37 14.24 1.45
C LYS A 17 4.37 14.30 2.98
N ASP A 18 5.20 15.15 3.59
CA ASP A 18 5.30 15.21 5.06
C ASP A 18 4.01 15.62 5.73
N VAL A 19 3.24 16.53 5.14
CA VAL A 19 1.94 16.95 5.71
C VAL A 19 0.98 15.76 5.74
N SER A 20 0.85 15.05 4.63
CA SER A 20 -0.01 13.87 4.55
C SER A 20 0.42 12.79 5.52
N LEU A 21 1.72 12.53 5.60
CA LEU A 21 2.27 11.50 6.50
C LEU A 21 2.09 11.89 7.98
N THR A 22 2.19 13.17 8.31
CA THR A 22 1.92 13.64 9.65
C THR A 22 0.46 13.41 10.03
N TYR A 23 -0.47 13.65 9.09
CA TYR A 23 -1.88 13.36 9.30
C TYR A 23 -2.14 11.86 9.48
N VAL A 24 -1.55 11.03 8.62
CA VAL A 24 -1.65 9.57 8.72
C VAL A 24 -1.10 9.07 10.05
N SER A 25 0.02 9.64 10.51
CA SER A 25 0.62 9.26 11.80
C SER A 25 -0.34 9.44 12.96
N LYS A 26 -1.10 10.51 12.93
CA LYS A 26 -2.09 10.80 13.97
C LYS A 26 -3.27 9.83 13.91
N LEU A 27 -3.75 9.52 12.71
CA LEU A 27 -4.84 8.57 12.53
C LEU A 27 -4.48 7.17 13.01
N MET A 28 -3.23 6.75 12.79
CA MET A 28 -2.76 5.43 13.20
C MET A 28 -2.22 5.39 14.62
N ASN A 29 -2.09 6.55 15.26
CA ASN A 29 -1.40 6.68 16.56
C ASN A 29 0.02 6.10 16.50
N ARG A 30 0.76 6.46 15.44
CA ARG A 30 2.15 6.06 15.23
C ARG A 30 3.01 7.29 15.04
N GLU A 31 4.25 7.22 15.51
CA GLU A 31 5.21 8.30 15.31
C GLU A 31 5.69 8.35 13.86
N TYR A 32 5.66 9.54 13.24
CA TYR A 32 6.32 9.75 11.97
C TYR A 32 7.80 9.97 12.25
N THR A 33 8.58 8.94 12.01
CA THR A 33 10.01 8.91 12.33
C THR A 33 10.80 10.03 11.65
N ARG A 34 11.83 10.52 12.35
CA ARG A 34 12.82 11.46 11.80
C ARG A 34 14.03 10.74 11.25
N ALA A 35 14.15 9.43 11.44
CA ALA A 35 15.25 8.64 10.90
C ALA A 35 15.27 8.76 9.36
N PRO A 36 16.37 9.29 8.76
CA PRO A 36 16.32 9.71 7.35
C PRO A 36 15.96 8.62 6.36
N ILE A 37 16.46 7.41 6.57
CA ILE A 37 16.20 6.29 5.64
C ILE A 37 14.74 5.87 5.70
N PHE A 38 14.20 5.63 6.90
CA PHE A 38 12.80 5.23 7.06
C PHE A 38 11.85 6.32 6.63
N ARG A 39 12.17 7.57 6.90
CA ARG A 39 11.36 8.70 6.48
C ARG A 39 11.23 8.74 4.96
N LYS A 40 12.33 8.54 4.23
CA LYS A 40 12.33 8.47 2.76
C LYS A 40 11.50 7.31 2.23
N VAL A 41 11.57 6.16 2.90
CA VAL A 41 10.73 5.00 2.52
C VAL A 41 9.25 5.35 2.62
N LEU A 42 8.83 5.95 3.72
CA LEU A 42 7.44 6.35 3.92
C LEU A 42 7.00 7.43 2.92
N GLN A 43 7.85 8.41 2.65
CA GLN A 43 7.60 9.43 1.64
C GLN A 43 7.43 8.81 0.26
N SER A 44 8.29 7.86 -0.10
CA SER A 44 8.22 7.13 -1.38
C SER A 44 6.91 6.33 -1.49
N ILE A 45 6.53 5.62 -0.44
CA ILE A 45 5.26 4.87 -0.42
C ILE A 45 4.09 5.82 -0.66
N CYS A 46 4.08 6.96 0.01
CA CYS A 46 3.01 7.96 -0.14
C CYS A 46 2.93 8.49 -1.57
N TRP A 47 4.08 8.73 -2.22
CA TRP A 47 4.13 9.12 -3.63
C TRP A 47 3.57 8.03 -4.55
N GLN A 48 3.93 6.77 -4.30
CA GLN A 48 3.43 5.64 -5.07
C GLN A 48 1.90 5.55 -4.99
N VAL A 49 1.37 5.65 -3.78
CA VAL A 49 -0.09 5.64 -3.56
C VAL A 49 -0.75 6.82 -4.26
N SER A 50 -0.15 8.00 -4.18
CA SER A 50 -0.68 9.21 -4.85
C SER A 50 -0.78 9.01 -6.36
N SER A 51 0.14 8.27 -6.96
CA SER A 51 0.23 8.08 -8.40
C SER A 51 -0.66 6.95 -8.92
N GLY A 52 -1.11 6.04 -8.04
CA GLY A 52 -1.95 4.92 -8.43
C GLY A 52 -3.44 5.24 -8.31
N GLU A 53 -4.23 4.64 -9.18
CA GLU A 53 -5.70 4.72 -9.13
C GLU A 53 -6.31 3.57 -8.33
N GLN A 54 -5.57 2.48 -8.20
CA GLN A 54 -5.92 1.32 -7.38
C GLN A 54 -4.69 0.91 -6.58
N ILE A 55 -4.87 0.58 -5.32
CA ILE A 55 -3.78 0.27 -4.41
C ILE A 55 -3.89 -1.19 -3.96
N ILE A 56 -2.80 -1.92 -4.13
CA ILE A 56 -2.69 -3.33 -3.77
C ILE A 56 -1.67 -3.46 -2.65
N VAL A 57 -2.03 -4.11 -1.57
CA VAL A 57 -1.18 -4.26 -0.39
C VAL A 57 -1.12 -5.73 0.03
N VAL A 58 0.06 -6.19 0.41
CA VAL A 58 0.24 -7.48 1.08
C VAL A 58 0.80 -7.22 2.47
N GLY A 59 0.11 -7.66 3.49
CA GLY A 59 0.52 -7.39 4.86
C GLY A 59 -0.33 -8.13 5.89
N ALA A 60 -0.48 -7.53 7.04
CA ALA A 60 -1.30 -8.08 8.12
C ALA A 60 -2.20 -6.99 8.68
N ILE A 61 -3.50 -7.23 8.64
CA ILE A 61 -4.50 -6.31 9.22
C ILE A 61 -4.52 -6.50 10.72
N GLN A 62 -4.39 -5.39 11.45
CA GLN A 62 -4.35 -5.39 12.91
C GLN A 62 -5.76 -5.16 13.49
N PRO A 63 -5.96 -5.44 14.81
CA PRO A 63 -7.27 -5.24 15.44
C PRO A 63 -7.83 -3.83 15.36
N ASP A 64 -6.98 -2.83 15.18
CA ASP A 64 -7.40 -1.43 15.00
C ASP A 64 -7.71 -1.07 13.54
N ASP A 65 -7.80 -2.07 12.65
CA ASP A 65 -8.04 -1.93 11.22
C ASP A 65 -6.89 -1.34 10.42
N THR A 66 -5.76 -1.06 11.03
CA THR A 66 -4.56 -0.63 10.29
C THR A 66 -3.76 -1.84 9.81
N VAL A 67 -2.93 -1.63 8.80
CA VAL A 67 -2.00 -2.65 8.33
C VAL A 67 -0.66 -2.47 9.05
N LYS A 68 -0.06 -3.58 9.46
CA LYS A 68 1.18 -3.60 10.23
C LYS A 68 2.36 -3.05 9.42
N GLY A 69 3.28 -2.35 10.09
CA GLY A 69 4.55 -1.92 9.52
C GLY A 69 4.45 -0.72 8.60
N GLY A 70 5.50 -0.48 7.82
CA GLY A 70 5.57 0.64 6.86
C GLY A 70 4.49 0.57 5.79
N THR A 71 4.11 -0.65 5.39
CA THR A 71 3.01 -0.91 4.46
C THR A 71 1.70 -0.30 4.93
N GLY A 72 1.49 -0.25 6.25
CA GLY A 72 0.29 0.35 6.85
C GLY A 72 0.14 1.83 6.57
N TRP A 73 1.24 2.54 6.40
CA TRP A 73 1.21 3.97 6.04
C TRP A 73 0.61 4.18 4.65
N GLY A 74 1.01 3.33 3.69
CA GLY A 74 0.44 3.38 2.34
C GLY A 74 -1.03 3.01 2.32
N ALA A 75 -1.42 1.96 3.04
CA ALA A 75 -2.81 1.54 3.13
C ALA A 75 -3.69 2.65 3.75
N GLU A 76 -3.24 3.26 4.84
CA GLU A 76 -4.00 4.33 5.51
C GLU A 76 -4.11 5.56 4.62
N PHE A 77 -3.05 5.91 3.90
CA PHE A 77 -3.08 7.01 2.96
C PHE A 77 -4.07 6.74 1.81
N ALA A 78 -4.13 5.50 1.33
CA ALA A 78 -5.10 5.11 0.30
C ALA A 78 -6.54 5.28 0.80
N LYS A 79 -6.82 4.94 2.05
CA LYS A 79 -8.13 5.16 2.67
C LYS A 79 -8.50 6.65 2.67
N ILE A 80 -7.58 7.51 3.10
CA ILE A 80 -7.79 8.97 3.13
C ILE A 80 -8.08 9.51 1.73
N CYS A 81 -7.36 9.02 0.73
CA CYS A 81 -7.54 9.43 -0.66
C CYS A 81 -8.76 8.80 -1.33
N ASN A 82 -9.48 7.96 -0.59
CA ASN A 82 -10.66 7.24 -1.08
C ASN A 82 -10.39 6.45 -2.36
N LYS A 83 -9.22 5.83 -2.42
CA LYS A 83 -8.83 5.00 -3.57
C LYS A 83 -9.25 3.55 -3.35
N PRO A 84 -9.61 2.82 -4.41
CA PRO A 84 -9.81 1.38 -4.31
C PRO A 84 -8.60 0.72 -3.67
N LEU A 85 -8.81 0.00 -2.58
CA LEU A 85 -7.74 -0.61 -1.78
C LEU A 85 -8.04 -2.08 -1.56
N LEU A 86 -7.11 -2.93 -1.99
CA LEU A 86 -7.11 -4.36 -1.73
C LEU A 86 -5.94 -4.70 -0.84
N VAL A 87 -6.19 -5.45 0.22
CA VAL A 87 -5.15 -5.96 1.10
C VAL A 87 -5.25 -7.47 1.19
N PHE A 88 -4.15 -8.16 0.89
CA PHE A 88 -4.03 -9.58 1.22
C PHE A 88 -3.50 -9.68 2.65
N ASP A 89 -4.36 -10.18 3.52
CA ASP A 89 -4.02 -10.39 4.93
C ASP A 89 -3.37 -11.75 5.08
N GLN A 90 -2.05 -11.79 5.22
CA GLN A 90 -1.30 -13.04 5.29
C GLN A 90 -1.73 -13.94 6.45
N PRO A 91 -1.96 -13.44 7.68
CA PRO A 91 -2.41 -14.30 8.77
C PRO A 91 -3.74 -15.02 8.49
N ARG A 92 -4.69 -14.35 7.82
CA ARG A 92 -5.99 -14.95 7.48
C ARG A 92 -5.96 -15.67 6.13
N GLY A 93 -4.98 -15.40 5.29
CA GLY A 93 -4.84 -16.03 3.98
C GLY A 93 -5.90 -15.61 2.96
N THR A 94 -6.43 -14.40 3.06
CA THR A 94 -7.50 -13.95 2.17
C THR A 94 -7.39 -12.47 1.87
N TRP A 95 -8.08 -12.03 0.81
CA TRP A 95 -8.13 -10.65 0.37
C TRP A 95 -9.25 -9.90 1.05
N PHE A 96 -8.98 -8.62 1.34
CA PHE A 96 -9.96 -7.68 1.88
C PHE A 96 -9.95 -6.41 1.06
N SER A 97 -11.12 -5.80 0.92
CA SER A 97 -11.29 -4.49 0.30
C SER A 97 -11.79 -3.52 1.38
N TRP A 98 -11.29 -2.29 1.37
CA TRP A 98 -11.74 -1.25 2.29
C TRP A 98 -12.94 -0.53 1.67
N GLN A 99 -14.11 -0.66 2.29
CA GLN A 99 -15.35 -0.03 1.83
C GLN A 99 -16.21 0.35 3.03
N LYS A 100 -16.78 1.53 3.01
CA LYS A 100 -17.69 2.01 4.06
C LYS A 100 -17.04 1.91 5.45
N ASP A 101 -15.80 2.35 5.54
CA ASP A 101 -15.01 2.38 6.76
C ASP A 101 -14.81 1.01 7.44
N SER A 102 -14.79 -0.05 6.66
CA SER A 102 -14.53 -1.40 7.16
C SER A 102 -13.84 -2.28 6.13
N TRP A 103 -13.20 -3.34 6.61
CA TRP A 103 -12.64 -4.38 5.78
C TRP A 103 -13.72 -5.38 5.38
N ASN A 104 -13.83 -5.63 4.08
CA ASN A 104 -14.78 -6.60 3.52
C ASN A 104 -14.00 -7.67 2.77
N GLU A 105 -14.23 -8.94 3.13
CA GLU A 105 -13.60 -10.06 2.45
C GLU A 105 -14.05 -10.13 1.01
N VAL A 106 -13.09 -10.34 0.09
CA VAL A 106 -13.37 -10.48 -1.34
C VAL A 106 -12.70 -11.73 -1.88
N GLU A 107 -13.41 -12.43 -2.77
CA GLU A 107 -12.89 -13.60 -3.44
C GLU A 107 -12.34 -13.23 -4.81
N LYS A 108 -11.16 -13.75 -5.12
CA LYS A 108 -10.54 -13.63 -6.44
C LYS A 108 -10.59 -12.22 -7.03
N PRO A 109 -10.10 -11.20 -6.31
CA PRO A 109 -10.09 -9.83 -6.85
C PRO A 109 -9.22 -9.75 -8.10
N VAL A 110 -9.45 -8.70 -8.86
CA VAL A 110 -8.64 -8.38 -10.06
C VAL A 110 -8.16 -6.95 -9.98
N ILE A 111 -7.08 -6.66 -10.71
CA ILE A 111 -6.63 -5.29 -10.91
C ILE A 111 -7.50 -4.68 -12.01
N GLU A 112 -8.24 -3.64 -11.66
CA GLU A 112 -9.23 -3.02 -12.56
C GLU A 112 -8.73 -1.75 -13.24
N HIS A 113 -7.66 -1.17 -12.72
CA HIS A 113 -7.12 0.11 -13.22
C HIS A 113 -5.76 -0.10 -13.87
N ALA A 114 -5.55 0.56 -15.02
CA ALA A 114 -4.27 0.51 -15.73
C ALA A 114 -3.13 1.10 -14.89
N HIS A 115 -3.43 2.14 -14.10
CA HIS A 115 -2.49 2.76 -13.18
C HIS A 115 -2.76 2.29 -11.76
N PHE A 116 -2.01 1.30 -11.32
CA PHE A 116 -2.10 0.79 -9.96
C PHE A 116 -0.74 0.87 -9.28
N ALA A 117 -0.76 0.93 -7.95
CA ALA A 117 0.44 0.85 -7.14
C ALA A 117 0.31 -0.32 -6.18
N ALA A 118 1.42 -0.99 -5.93
CA ALA A 118 1.46 -2.10 -5.01
C ALA A 118 2.58 -1.89 -3.98
N THR A 119 2.30 -2.24 -2.75
CA THR A 119 3.30 -2.25 -1.69
C THR A 119 3.07 -3.48 -0.82
N GLY A 120 4.13 -3.94 -0.17
CA GLY A 120 4.03 -5.15 0.63
C GLY A 120 5.02 -5.19 1.76
N THR A 121 4.74 -6.08 2.70
CA THR A 121 5.62 -6.33 3.82
C THR A 121 6.96 -6.91 3.34
N ARG A 122 8.05 -6.55 4.01
CA ARG A 122 9.35 -7.20 3.80
C ARG A 122 9.35 -8.64 4.33
N PHE A 123 8.32 -9.03 5.09
CA PHE A 123 8.14 -10.38 5.61
C PHE A 123 7.12 -11.16 4.78
N LEU A 124 7.31 -11.15 3.45
CA LEU A 124 6.43 -11.83 2.51
C LEU A 124 6.47 -13.34 2.77
N GLU A 125 5.30 -13.91 3.03
CA GLU A 125 5.12 -15.34 3.23
C GLU A 125 4.73 -16.02 1.91
N ASP A 126 4.76 -17.37 1.88
CA ASP A 126 4.42 -18.13 0.68
C ASP A 126 3.00 -17.85 0.19
N ASN A 127 2.03 -17.73 1.10
CA ASN A 127 0.66 -17.44 0.73
C ASN A 127 0.53 -16.04 0.11
N GLY A 128 1.27 -15.05 0.62
CA GLY A 128 1.29 -13.71 0.04
C GLY A 128 1.89 -13.71 -1.36
N ARG A 129 2.98 -14.43 -1.57
CA ARG A 129 3.59 -14.58 -2.88
C ARG A 129 2.65 -15.22 -3.88
N ILE A 130 1.99 -16.31 -3.49
CA ILE A 130 1.03 -17.00 -4.34
C ILE A 130 -0.17 -16.10 -4.64
N ALA A 131 -0.67 -15.36 -3.65
CA ALA A 131 -1.78 -14.43 -3.84
C ALA A 131 -1.47 -13.37 -4.89
N ILE A 132 -0.25 -12.82 -4.86
CA ILE A 132 0.20 -11.85 -5.86
C ILE A 132 0.24 -12.48 -7.25
N GLN A 133 0.85 -13.67 -7.36
CA GLN A 133 0.93 -14.39 -8.64
C GLN A 133 -0.46 -14.65 -9.22
N ASP A 134 -1.38 -15.10 -8.40
CA ASP A 134 -2.75 -15.37 -8.81
C ASP A 134 -3.49 -14.10 -9.21
N LEU A 135 -3.29 -13.01 -8.47
CA LEU A 135 -3.88 -11.71 -8.78
C LEU A 135 -3.45 -11.25 -10.17
N PHE A 136 -2.15 -11.29 -10.45
CA PHE A 136 -1.63 -10.89 -11.76
C PHE A 136 -2.11 -11.83 -12.87
N ALA A 137 -2.12 -13.14 -12.61
CA ALA A 137 -2.61 -14.10 -13.60
C ALA A 137 -4.08 -13.86 -13.96
N ARG A 138 -4.93 -13.56 -12.98
CA ARG A 138 -6.34 -13.24 -13.22
C ARG A 138 -6.53 -11.91 -13.94
N SER A 139 -5.69 -10.93 -13.58
CA SER A 139 -5.86 -9.55 -14.07
C SER A 139 -5.36 -9.35 -15.49
N PHE A 140 -4.31 -10.07 -15.89
CA PHE A 140 -3.63 -9.90 -17.17
C PHE A 140 -3.69 -11.17 -18.03
N LYS A 141 -4.85 -11.79 -18.08
CA LYS A 141 -5.10 -12.93 -18.97
C LYS A 141 -4.97 -12.50 -20.43
N ARG A 142 -4.29 -13.32 -21.18
CA ARG A 142 -4.21 -13.20 -22.64
C ARG A 142 -5.24 -14.11 -23.30
#